data_f392df4265642e9d08e972a464bbd698
#
_entry.id   f392df4265642e9d08e972a464bbd698
#
_cell.length_a   1.000
_cell.length_b   1.000
_cell.length_c   1.000
_cell.angle_alpha   90.00
_cell.angle_beta   90.00
_cell.angle_gamma   90.00
#
_symmetry.space_group_name_H-M   'P 1'
#
loop_
_entity.id
_entity.type
_entity.pdbx_description
1 polymer ?
#
loop_
_entity_poly.entity_id
_entity_poly.type
_entity_poly.pdbx_seq_one_letter_code
_entity_poly.pdbx_strand_id
1 'polypeptide(L)'
;VRKQLVPMNEVSAYLNFDMVGRLRDNTLTVQAVGSSSIWTGLVREMNEPIGFELSFVSDPYLPTDVMSLNAAEVPSLNFFTGSHDDYHRPTDDSNAQNYEGLDRVAELGRTVAAYLVSRVDPPDFIKVEQSAQRAGQAMMRIFTGTIPDYAQEVDGLLLSGVVGGGPAEAAGLQGGDIIVSLAGQSIGDIYDYTYALDVLKEGEPAEVIVMRDGQRLILELIPEARE
;
A
#
# COMPACT_ATOMS: atom_id res chain seq x y z
N VAL A 1 22.53 11.89 -5.56
CA VAL A 1 22.69 10.60 -6.27
C VAL A 1 22.72 9.52 -5.20
N ARG A 2 21.60 8.77 -4.99
CA ARG A 2 21.61 7.62 -4.08
C ARG A 2 22.51 6.54 -4.69
N LYS A 3 23.52 6.12 -3.94
CA LYS A 3 24.43 5.05 -4.36
C LYS A 3 23.64 3.73 -4.25
N GLN A 4 23.32 3.10 -5.37
CA GLN A 4 22.80 1.75 -5.38
C GLN A 4 23.83 0.80 -4.79
N LEU A 5 23.43 0.01 -3.81
CA LEU A 5 24.30 -0.98 -3.17
C LEU A 5 24.44 -2.24 -4.03
N VAL A 6 23.37 -2.58 -4.78
CA VAL A 6 23.29 -3.71 -5.69
C VAL A 6 22.70 -3.20 -7.02
N PRO A 7 23.26 -3.57 -8.18
CA PRO A 7 22.62 -3.29 -9.47
C PRO A 7 21.27 -3.96 -9.56
N MET A 8 20.23 -3.25 -9.98
CA MET A 8 18.85 -3.80 -10.00
C MET A 8 18.71 -5.00 -10.96
N ASN A 9 19.48 -5.03 -12.03
CA ASN A 9 19.52 -6.18 -12.95
C ASN A 9 20.20 -7.44 -12.39
N GLU A 10 20.75 -7.38 -11.18
CA GLU A 10 21.29 -8.54 -10.43
C GLU A 10 20.31 -9.01 -9.34
N VAL A 11 19.18 -8.30 -9.16
CA VAL A 11 18.11 -8.68 -8.21
C VAL A 11 17.11 -9.58 -8.91
N SER A 12 17.06 -10.84 -8.53
CA SER A 12 16.19 -11.84 -9.16
C SER A 12 14.72 -11.72 -8.73
N ALA A 13 14.45 -11.31 -7.49
CA ALA A 13 13.12 -11.13 -6.95
C ALA A 13 13.17 -10.30 -5.67
N TYR A 14 12.03 -9.72 -5.29
CA TYR A 14 11.85 -9.00 -4.04
C TYR A 14 10.68 -9.58 -3.23
N LEU A 15 10.92 -9.90 -1.99
CA LEU A 15 9.91 -10.35 -1.04
C LEU A 15 9.77 -9.31 0.06
N ASN A 16 8.61 -8.69 0.15
CA ASN A 16 8.27 -7.72 1.18
C ASN A 16 7.36 -8.35 2.24
N PHE A 17 7.52 -7.94 3.47
CA PHE A 17 6.69 -8.35 4.60
C PHE A 17 6.24 -7.09 5.31
N ASP A 18 4.99 -6.73 5.14
CA ASP A 18 4.42 -5.52 5.69
C ASP A 18 3.26 -5.87 6.61
N MET A 19 3.30 -5.35 7.85
CA MET A 19 2.27 -5.54 8.86
C MET A 19 1.91 -7.02 9.11
N VAL A 20 2.87 -7.93 9.05
CA VAL A 20 2.63 -9.38 9.14
C VAL A 20 2.43 -9.93 10.55
N GLY A 21 2.53 -9.08 11.57
CA GLY A 21 2.38 -9.46 12.98
C GLY A 21 0.94 -9.52 13.50
N ARG A 22 -0.06 -9.19 12.69
CA ARG A 22 -1.46 -9.08 13.12
C ARG A 22 -2.40 -10.04 12.35
N LEU A 23 -1.90 -11.26 12.06
CA LEU A 23 -2.70 -12.28 11.39
C LEU A 23 -4.02 -12.52 12.13
N ARG A 24 -5.15 -12.43 11.40
CA ARG A 24 -6.51 -12.66 11.87
C ARG A 24 -7.22 -13.62 10.92
N ASP A 25 -8.15 -14.39 11.44
CA ASP A 25 -9.03 -15.30 10.68
C ASP A 25 -8.27 -16.21 9.69
N ASN A 26 -7.00 -16.52 10.01
CA ASN A 26 -6.09 -17.33 9.19
C ASN A 26 -5.88 -16.78 7.75
N THR A 27 -6.22 -15.50 7.48
CA THR A 27 -6.17 -14.91 6.15
C THR A 27 -4.85 -14.18 5.92
N LEU A 28 -4.16 -14.52 4.83
CA LEU A 28 -2.95 -13.84 4.38
C LEU A 28 -3.16 -13.28 2.98
N THR A 29 -3.00 -11.97 2.84
CA THR A 29 -3.02 -11.31 1.54
C THR A 29 -1.63 -11.32 0.93
N VAL A 30 -1.52 -11.79 -0.31
CA VAL A 30 -0.29 -11.77 -1.09
C VAL A 30 -0.50 -10.85 -2.28
N GLN A 31 0.21 -9.73 -2.25
CA GLN A 31 0.04 -8.64 -3.22
C GLN A 31 1.18 -8.66 -4.25
N ALA A 32 1.00 -7.91 -5.34
CA ALA A 32 1.93 -7.81 -6.47
C ALA A 32 2.12 -9.13 -7.24
N VAL A 33 1.20 -10.10 -7.12
CA VAL A 33 1.33 -11.38 -7.79
C VAL A 33 1.26 -11.28 -9.32
N GLY A 34 0.80 -10.16 -9.87
CA GLY A 34 0.83 -9.90 -11.32
C GLY A 34 2.22 -9.64 -11.89
N SER A 35 3.22 -9.37 -11.05
CA SER A 35 4.58 -9.02 -11.49
C SER A 35 5.41 -10.20 -12.03
N SER A 36 4.93 -11.44 -11.88
CA SER A 36 5.52 -12.64 -12.49
C SER A 36 4.48 -13.75 -12.67
N SER A 37 4.66 -14.58 -13.69
CA SER A 37 3.77 -15.70 -14.00
C SER A 37 3.78 -16.81 -12.94
N ILE A 38 4.86 -16.93 -12.19
CA ILE A 38 5.03 -18.04 -11.23
C ILE A 38 4.37 -17.78 -9.86
N TRP A 39 4.10 -16.51 -9.49
CA TRP A 39 3.80 -16.15 -8.11
C TRP A 39 2.60 -16.88 -7.52
N THR A 40 1.46 -16.83 -8.19
CA THR A 40 0.22 -17.43 -7.65
C THR A 40 0.35 -18.96 -7.47
N GLY A 41 0.98 -19.65 -8.44
CA GLY A 41 1.22 -21.08 -8.36
C GLY A 41 2.18 -21.44 -7.24
N LEU A 42 3.32 -20.75 -7.20
CA LEU A 42 4.36 -20.96 -6.19
C LEU A 42 3.85 -20.75 -4.76
N VAL A 43 3.17 -19.62 -4.52
CA VAL A 43 2.69 -19.33 -3.16
C VAL A 43 1.63 -20.33 -2.71
N ARG A 44 0.74 -20.79 -3.62
CA ARG A 44 -0.24 -21.83 -3.29
C ARG A 44 0.44 -23.14 -2.91
N GLU A 45 1.40 -23.60 -3.71
CA GLU A 45 2.16 -24.83 -3.45
C GLU A 45 2.90 -24.75 -2.10
N MET A 46 3.62 -23.65 -1.85
CA MET A 46 4.36 -23.47 -0.60
C MET A 46 3.44 -23.30 0.62
N ASN A 47 2.20 -22.87 0.40
CA ASN A 47 1.21 -22.72 1.46
C ASN A 47 0.50 -24.05 1.83
N GLU A 48 0.55 -25.08 1.01
CA GLU A 48 -0.16 -26.36 1.29
C GLU A 48 0.12 -26.91 2.70
N PRO A 49 1.38 -26.99 3.18
CA PRO A 49 1.66 -27.49 4.53
C PRO A 49 1.35 -26.46 5.63
N ILE A 50 1.20 -25.17 5.32
CA ILE A 50 1.01 -24.07 6.27
C ILE A 50 -0.48 -23.79 6.46
N GLY A 51 -1.26 -23.77 5.38
CA GLY A 51 -2.72 -23.75 5.40
C GLY A 51 -3.34 -22.37 5.65
N PHE A 52 -2.76 -21.29 5.15
CA PHE A 52 -3.43 -19.99 5.14
C PHE A 52 -4.59 -19.95 4.14
N GLU A 53 -5.62 -19.19 4.45
CA GLU A 53 -6.57 -18.69 3.47
C GLU A 53 -5.92 -17.54 2.70
N LEU A 54 -5.56 -17.79 1.42
CA LEU A 54 -4.82 -16.84 0.61
C LEU A 54 -5.75 -15.92 -0.18
N SER A 55 -5.55 -14.63 -0.03
CA SER A 55 -6.10 -13.59 -0.92
C SER A 55 -5.00 -13.07 -1.83
N PHE A 56 -5.24 -12.95 -3.13
CA PHE A 56 -4.23 -12.49 -4.10
C PHE A 56 -4.63 -11.16 -4.72
N VAL A 57 -3.68 -10.20 -4.72
CA VAL A 57 -3.79 -8.92 -5.39
C VAL A 57 -2.73 -8.82 -6.48
N SER A 58 -3.16 -8.67 -7.73
CA SER A 58 -2.23 -8.64 -8.88
C SER A 58 -1.45 -7.34 -8.99
N ASP A 59 -2.02 -6.22 -8.52
CA ASP A 59 -1.47 -4.88 -8.66
C ASP A 59 -0.16 -4.71 -7.86
N PRO A 60 0.98 -4.37 -8.51
CA PRO A 60 2.25 -4.09 -7.85
C PRO A 60 2.44 -2.60 -7.47
N TYR A 61 1.51 -1.73 -7.85
CA TYR A 61 1.60 -0.29 -7.61
C TYR A 61 1.01 0.09 -6.24
N LEU A 62 1.49 -0.58 -5.22
CA LEU A 62 1.09 -0.38 -3.83
C LEU A 62 1.96 0.72 -3.20
N PRO A 63 1.48 1.47 -2.20
CA PRO A 63 2.27 2.47 -1.47
C PRO A 63 3.27 1.79 -0.51
N THR A 64 4.09 0.88 -1.03
CA THR A 64 5.12 0.12 -0.34
C THR A 64 6.41 0.10 -1.16
N ASP A 65 7.47 -0.47 -0.62
CA ASP A 65 8.76 -0.62 -1.33
C ASP A 65 8.64 -1.43 -2.63
N VAL A 66 7.60 -2.29 -2.73
CA VAL A 66 7.29 -3.07 -3.94
C VAL A 66 7.17 -2.20 -5.18
N MET A 67 6.55 -1.02 -5.08
CA MET A 67 6.39 -0.11 -6.22
C MET A 67 7.74 0.31 -6.81
N SER A 68 8.71 0.62 -5.96
CA SER A 68 10.05 1.04 -6.40
C SER A 68 10.80 -0.09 -7.08
N LEU A 69 10.66 -1.33 -6.58
CA LEU A 69 11.31 -2.53 -7.15
C LEU A 69 10.61 -2.94 -8.45
N ASN A 70 9.28 -2.86 -8.51
CA ASN A 70 8.50 -3.13 -9.71
C ASN A 70 8.83 -2.11 -10.83
N ALA A 71 9.02 -0.83 -10.48
CA ALA A 71 9.45 0.20 -11.44
C ALA A 71 10.88 -0.05 -11.98
N ALA A 72 11.70 -0.80 -11.24
CA ALA A 72 13.01 -1.28 -11.66
C ALA A 72 12.97 -2.66 -12.37
N GLU A 73 11.77 -3.13 -12.75
CA GLU A 73 11.53 -4.42 -13.42
C GLU A 73 11.97 -5.64 -12.58
N VAL A 74 11.88 -5.52 -11.25
CA VAL A 74 12.13 -6.64 -10.33
C VAL A 74 10.79 -7.30 -9.96
N PRO A 75 10.60 -8.62 -10.25
CA PRO A 75 9.40 -9.34 -9.85
C PRO A 75 9.29 -9.37 -8.33
N SER A 76 8.13 -9.00 -7.80
CA SER A 76 7.96 -8.70 -6.38
C SER A 76 6.74 -9.39 -5.78
N LEU A 77 6.80 -9.70 -4.49
CA LEU A 77 5.68 -10.11 -3.65
C LEU A 77 5.62 -9.26 -2.39
N ASN A 78 4.42 -8.96 -1.92
CA ASN A 78 4.18 -8.38 -0.61
C ASN A 78 3.25 -9.29 0.20
N PHE A 79 3.69 -9.70 1.39
CA PHE A 79 2.88 -10.44 2.36
C PHE A 79 2.29 -9.46 3.36
N PHE A 80 0.98 -9.54 3.56
CA PHE A 80 0.23 -8.55 4.33
C PHE A 80 -0.90 -9.22 5.11
N THR A 81 -1.09 -8.88 6.39
CA THR A 81 -2.14 -9.46 7.25
C THR A 81 -3.32 -8.52 7.50
N GLY A 82 -3.41 -7.44 6.74
CA GLY A 82 -4.45 -6.44 6.88
C GLY A 82 -4.08 -5.29 7.83
N SER A 83 -4.81 -4.20 7.71
CA SER A 83 -4.68 -3.04 8.59
C SER A 83 -5.21 -3.37 9.99
N HIS A 84 -4.77 -2.63 11.00
CA HIS A 84 -5.20 -2.76 12.39
C HIS A 84 -5.24 -1.41 13.10
N ASP A 85 -6.01 -1.32 14.17
CA ASP A 85 -6.29 -0.07 14.89
C ASP A 85 -5.07 0.62 15.50
N ASP A 86 -3.98 -0.11 15.73
CA ASP A 86 -2.76 0.44 16.30
C ASP A 86 -1.74 0.91 15.25
N TYR A 87 -2.04 0.78 13.95
CA TYR A 87 -1.11 1.15 12.88
C TYR A 87 -0.61 2.59 13.04
N HIS A 88 0.71 2.78 13.04
CA HIS A 88 1.41 4.04 13.28
C HIS A 88 1.06 4.75 14.61
N ARG A 89 0.59 4.01 15.61
CA ARG A 89 0.27 4.54 16.95
C ARG A 89 1.30 4.08 17.99
N PRO A 90 1.46 4.84 19.08
CA PRO A 90 2.30 4.41 20.22
C PRO A 90 1.81 3.15 20.93
N THR A 91 0.57 2.71 20.62
CA THR A 91 -0.04 1.48 21.15
C THR A 91 0.29 0.23 20.35
N ASP A 92 0.97 0.36 19.19
CA ASP A 92 1.43 -0.78 18.40
C ASP A 92 2.66 -1.43 19.02
N ASP A 93 2.40 -2.11 20.12
CA ASP A 93 3.40 -2.76 20.94
C ASP A 93 3.51 -4.27 20.68
N SER A 94 4.61 -4.84 21.11
CA SER A 94 4.93 -6.26 20.97
C SER A 94 3.90 -7.21 21.58
N ASN A 95 3.19 -6.78 22.64
CA ASN A 95 2.15 -7.57 23.31
C ASN A 95 0.87 -7.77 22.46
N ALA A 96 0.69 -6.97 21.43
CA ALA A 96 -0.45 -7.07 20.51
C ALA A 96 -0.15 -7.94 19.27
N GLN A 97 1.06 -8.49 19.15
CA GLN A 97 1.46 -9.33 18.02
C GLN A 97 0.90 -10.76 18.13
N ASN A 98 0.45 -11.30 17.01
CA ASN A 98 0.17 -12.72 16.86
C ASN A 98 1.46 -13.46 16.49
N TYR A 99 2.24 -13.87 17.47
CA TYR A 99 3.54 -14.52 17.26
C TYR A 99 3.43 -15.87 16.51
N GLU A 100 2.37 -16.64 16.76
CA GLU A 100 2.13 -17.89 16.04
C GLU A 100 1.85 -17.62 14.56
N GLY A 101 1.01 -16.62 14.28
CA GLY A 101 0.74 -16.18 12.92
C GLY A 101 1.99 -15.64 12.22
N LEU A 102 2.78 -14.85 12.93
CA LEU A 102 4.05 -14.29 12.42
C LEU A 102 5.06 -15.39 12.05
N ASP A 103 5.21 -16.40 12.93
CA ASP A 103 6.09 -17.56 12.66
C ASP A 103 5.68 -18.32 11.40
N ARG A 104 4.37 -18.54 11.22
CA ARG A 104 3.82 -19.20 10.02
C ARG A 104 4.03 -18.37 8.74
N VAL A 105 3.88 -17.04 8.82
CA VAL A 105 4.19 -16.15 7.68
C VAL A 105 5.68 -16.18 7.36
N ALA A 106 6.54 -16.15 8.37
CA ALA A 106 7.98 -16.27 8.20
C ALA A 106 8.37 -17.61 7.56
N GLU A 107 7.72 -18.70 7.95
CA GLU A 107 7.95 -20.04 7.35
C GLU A 107 7.54 -20.07 5.87
N LEU A 108 6.39 -19.47 5.50
CA LEU A 108 5.98 -19.35 4.11
C LEU A 108 7.02 -18.54 3.32
N GLY A 109 7.43 -17.39 3.84
CA GLY A 109 8.43 -16.54 3.20
C GLY A 109 9.78 -17.26 3.03
N ARG A 110 10.22 -18.00 4.05
CA ARG A 110 11.43 -18.83 4.01
C ARG A 110 11.34 -19.89 2.91
N THR A 111 10.20 -20.55 2.79
CA THR A 111 10.01 -21.63 1.80
C THR A 111 9.99 -21.07 0.38
N VAL A 112 9.30 -19.95 0.15
CA VAL A 112 9.31 -19.21 -1.13
C VAL A 112 10.75 -18.77 -1.46
N ALA A 113 11.46 -18.16 -0.52
CA ALA A 113 12.84 -17.71 -0.74
C ALA A 113 13.78 -18.88 -1.05
N ALA A 114 13.67 -20.00 -0.33
CA ALA A 114 14.48 -21.19 -0.57
C ALA A 114 14.24 -21.77 -1.97
N TYR A 115 12.98 -21.80 -2.42
CA TYR A 115 12.65 -22.20 -3.78
C TYR A 115 13.32 -21.28 -4.82
N LEU A 116 13.20 -19.96 -4.65
CA LEU A 116 13.78 -18.98 -5.57
C LEU A 116 15.31 -19.10 -5.67
N VAL A 117 15.99 -19.29 -4.55
CA VAL A 117 17.46 -19.46 -4.51
C VAL A 117 17.91 -20.78 -5.14
N SER A 118 17.08 -21.81 -5.12
CA SER A 118 17.39 -23.12 -5.71
C SER A 118 17.22 -23.17 -7.24
N ARG A 119 16.58 -22.16 -7.83
CA ARG A 119 16.33 -22.11 -9.28
C ARG A 119 17.58 -21.70 -10.06
N VAL A 120 17.72 -22.26 -11.25
CA VAL A 120 18.74 -21.83 -12.22
C VAL A 120 18.31 -20.51 -12.90
N ASP A 121 17.02 -20.44 -13.28
CA ASP A 121 16.47 -19.26 -13.95
C ASP A 121 15.67 -18.40 -12.95
N PRO A 122 15.84 -17.07 -12.93
CA PRO A 122 15.05 -16.17 -12.11
C PRO A 122 13.57 -16.20 -12.53
N PRO A 123 12.65 -15.71 -11.69
CA PRO A 123 11.29 -15.41 -12.11
C PRO A 123 11.26 -14.47 -13.31
N ASP A 124 10.31 -14.67 -14.21
CA ASP A 124 10.01 -13.69 -15.26
C ASP A 124 9.45 -12.40 -14.66
N PHE A 125 9.74 -11.26 -15.29
CA PHE A 125 9.07 -10.03 -14.94
C PHE A 125 7.92 -9.77 -15.93
N ILE A 126 6.73 -9.56 -15.39
CA ILE A 126 5.55 -9.13 -16.13
C ILE A 126 5.23 -7.70 -15.75
N LYS A 127 5.32 -6.81 -16.72
CA LYS A 127 4.85 -5.45 -16.55
C LYS A 127 3.31 -5.44 -16.48
N VAL A 128 2.78 -5.20 -15.30
CA VAL A 128 1.34 -4.98 -15.14
C VAL A 128 1.02 -3.61 -15.74
N GLU A 129 0.10 -3.57 -16.70
CA GLU A 129 -0.38 -2.30 -17.22
C GLU A 129 -1.15 -1.57 -16.12
N GLN A 130 -0.67 -0.40 -15.75
CA GLN A 130 -1.51 0.53 -15.01
C GLN A 130 -2.70 0.88 -15.92
N SER A 131 -3.91 0.70 -15.43
CA SER A 131 -5.06 1.32 -16.10
C SER A 131 -4.74 2.81 -16.27
N ALA A 132 -5.17 3.41 -17.40
CA ALA A 132 -4.84 4.79 -17.73
C ALA A 132 -5.25 5.81 -16.64
N GLN A 133 -6.09 5.40 -15.69
CA GLN A 133 -6.44 6.09 -14.46
C GLN A 133 -5.41 5.92 -13.32
N ARG A 134 -4.40 5.05 -13.47
CA ARG A 134 -3.41 4.68 -12.46
C ARG A 134 -1.96 5.06 -12.83
N ALA A 135 -1.77 5.93 -13.81
CA ALA A 135 -0.44 6.40 -14.23
C ALA A 135 0.19 7.34 -13.18
N GLY A 136 0.34 6.82 -11.96
CA GLY A 136 0.76 7.54 -10.76
C GLY A 136 2.24 7.81 -10.64
N GLN A 137 2.81 8.59 -11.54
CA GLN A 137 4.06 9.31 -11.21
C GLN A 137 3.80 10.55 -10.34
N ALA A 138 2.55 10.95 -10.16
CA ALA A 138 2.16 12.11 -9.34
C ALA A 138 2.29 11.83 -7.83
N MET A 139 2.08 10.60 -7.39
CA MET A 139 2.07 10.21 -5.98
C MET A 139 3.38 10.52 -5.20
N MET A 140 4.52 10.57 -5.91
CA MET A 140 5.80 10.99 -5.30
C MET A 140 6.02 12.52 -5.33
N ARG A 141 5.16 13.28 -6.00
CA ARG A 141 5.35 14.71 -6.24
C ARG A 141 4.34 15.61 -5.56
N ILE A 142 3.18 15.06 -5.20
CA ILE A 142 2.07 15.83 -4.63
C ILE A 142 2.03 15.65 -3.12
N PHE A 143 1.97 16.78 -2.43
CA PHE A 143 1.78 16.88 -1.01
C PHE A 143 0.43 17.55 -0.74
N THR A 144 -0.46 16.81 -0.08
CA THR A 144 -1.78 17.31 0.34
C THR A 144 -1.80 17.75 1.80
N GLY A 145 -0.87 17.27 2.61
CA GLY A 145 -0.84 17.55 4.04
C GLY A 145 -1.89 16.78 4.85
N THR A 146 -2.56 15.80 4.26
CA THR A 146 -3.48 14.91 5.00
C THR A 146 -2.69 13.85 5.79
N ILE A 147 -3.19 13.48 6.96
CA ILE A 147 -2.67 12.38 7.78
C ILE A 147 -3.79 11.35 7.92
N PRO A 148 -3.78 10.27 7.12
CA PRO A 148 -4.79 9.23 7.19
C PRO A 148 -4.82 8.52 8.55
N ASP A 149 -6.01 8.13 8.98
CA ASP A 149 -6.20 7.14 10.04
C ASP A 149 -6.42 5.77 9.39
N TYR A 150 -5.45 4.90 9.53
CA TYR A 150 -5.50 3.55 8.95
C TYR A 150 -6.19 2.52 9.86
N ALA A 151 -6.67 2.98 11.01
CA ALA A 151 -7.15 2.13 12.08
C ALA A 151 -8.64 1.80 12.01
N GLN A 152 -9.42 2.61 11.31
CA GLN A 152 -10.86 2.45 11.26
C GLN A 152 -11.32 2.14 9.83
N GLU A 153 -12.05 1.05 9.66
CA GLU A 153 -12.77 0.78 8.42
C GLU A 153 -14.00 1.69 8.36
N VAL A 154 -13.92 2.68 7.49
CA VAL A 154 -15.01 3.59 7.17
C VAL A 154 -15.22 3.58 5.66
N ASP A 155 -16.39 3.93 5.19
CA ASP A 155 -16.65 4.16 3.77
C ASP A 155 -16.06 5.51 3.38
N GLY A 156 -14.76 5.50 3.00
CA GLY A 156 -13.95 6.69 2.75
C GLY A 156 -12.56 6.63 3.36
N LEU A 157 -11.87 7.78 3.42
CA LEU A 157 -10.60 7.95 4.12
C LEU A 157 -10.77 8.81 5.36
N LEU A 158 -10.73 8.20 6.53
CA LEU A 158 -10.70 8.93 7.80
C LEU A 158 -9.34 9.63 7.97
N LEU A 159 -9.36 10.88 8.41
CA LEU A 159 -8.17 11.63 8.78
C LEU A 159 -7.93 11.58 10.30
N SER A 160 -6.75 11.14 10.72
CA SER A 160 -6.29 11.31 12.11
C SER A 160 -5.88 12.77 12.39
N GLY A 161 -5.54 13.52 11.33
CA GLY A 161 -5.14 14.91 11.41
C GLY A 161 -4.72 15.49 10.07
N VAL A 162 -4.14 16.67 10.13
CA VAL A 162 -3.50 17.36 8.99
C VAL A 162 -2.15 17.92 9.41
N VAL A 163 -1.24 18.08 8.46
CA VAL A 163 0.06 18.72 8.69
C VAL A 163 -0.13 20.21 8.87
N GLY A 164 0.37 20.76 10.00
CA GLY A 164 0.30 22.18 10.29
C GLY A 164 1.02 23.02 9.22
N GLY A 165 0.36 24.07 8.73
CA GLY A 165 0.85 24.92 7.64
C GLY A 165 0.74 24.28 6.25
N GLY A 166 0.22 23.06 6.13
CA GLY A 166 0.08 22.36 4.86
C GLY A 166 -1.24 22.64 4.11
N PRO A 167 -1.34 22.14 2.86
CA PRO A 167 -2.49 22.33 2.00
C PRO A 167 -3.83 21.90 2.61
N ALA A 168 -3.85 20.77 3.31
CA ALA A 168 -5.06 20.28 3.96
C ALA A 168 -5.57 21.22 5.06
N GLU A 169 -4.66 21.74 5.90
CA GLU A 169 -5.05 22.74 6.92
C GLU A 169 -5.56 24.01 6.27
N ALA A 170 -4.87 24.51 5.23
CA ALA A 170 -5.29 25.70 4.48
C ALA A 170 -6.67 25.52 3.82
N ALA A 171 -6.99 24.30 3.36
CA ALA A 171 -8.30 23.94 2.82
C ALA A 171 -9.39 23.81 3.90
N GLY A 172 -9.03 23.83 5.18
CA GLY A 172 -9.95 23.64 6.30
C GLY A 172 -10.29 22.19 6.63
N LEU A 173 -9.50 21.23 6.13
CA LEU A 173 -9.54 19.84 6.57
C LEU A 173 -9.03 19.70 8.00
N GLN A 174 -9.50 18.69 8.72
CA GLN A 174 -9.09 18.44 10.10
C GLN A 174 -9.19 16.97 10.47
N GLY A 175 -8.62 16.59 11.61
CA GLY A 175 -8.79 15.25 12.19
C GLY A 175 -10.26 14.96 12.44
N GLY A 176 -10.68 13.72 12.14
CA GLY A 176 -12.07 13.26 12.20
C GLY A 176 -12.86 13.44 10.90
N ASP A 177 -12.34 14.15 9.90
CA ASP A 177 -12.96 14.18 8.57
C ASP A 177 -12.84 12.84 7.88
N ILE A 178 -13.90 12.41 7.18
CA ILE A 178 -13.86 11.25 6.28
C ILE A 178 -13.92 11.80 4.85
N ILE A 179 -12.82 11.68 4.10
CA ILE A 179 -12.80 12.04 2.68
C ILE A 179 -13.58 10.98 1.91
N VAL A 180 -14.62 11.39 1.19
CA VAL A 180 -15.48 10.52 0.37
C VAL A 180 -15.37 10.82 -1.12
N SER A 181 -14.73 11.94 -1.49
CA SER A 181 -14.39 12.27 -2.89
C SER A 181 -13.19 13.21 -2.93
N LEU A 182 -12.33 13.04 -3.93
CA LEU A 182 -11.20 13.92 -4.22
C LEU A 182 -11.06 14.07 -5.74
N ALA A 183 -11.02 15.31 -6.22
CA ALA A 183 -10.91 15.66 -7.64
C ALA A 183 -11.95 14.93 -8.53
N GLY A 184 -13.17 14.76 -8.03
CA GLY A 184 -14.26 14.09 -8.72
C GLY A 184 -14.22 12.56 -8.67
N GLN A 185 -13.21 11.96 -8.01
CA GLN A 185 -13.12 10.53 -7.81
C GLN A 185 -13.75 10.14 -6.46
N SER A 186 -14.55 9.08 -6.45
CA SER A 186 -15.12 8.52 -5.23
C SER A 186 -14.02 7.83 -4.41
N ILE A 187 -14.02 8.05 -3.11
CA ILE A 187 -13.06 7.47 -2.17
C ILE A 187 -13.84 6.55 -1.24
N GLY A 188 -13.65 5.24 -1.38
CA GLY A 188 -14.18 4.22 -0.49
C GLY A 188 -13.14 3.72 0.51
N ASP A 189 -11.85 3.86 0.18
CA ASP A 189 -10.73 3.42 1.02
C ASP A 189 -9.46 4.24 0.75
N ILE A 190 -8.36 3.86 1.43
CA ILE A 190 -7.04 4.49 1.26
C ILE A 190 -6.48 4.29 -0.16
N TYR A 191 -6.81 3.19 -0.81
CA TYR A 191 -6.31 2.93 -2.16
C TYR A 191 -6.97 3.86 -3.17
N ASP A 192 -8.28 4.07 -3.07
CA ASP A 192 -9.00 5.05 -3.89
C ASP A 192 -8.44 6.46 -3.69
N TYR A 193 -8.16 6.83 -2.43
CA TYR A 193 -7.51 8.12 -2.13
C TYR A 193 -6.14 8.24 -2.78
N THR A 194 -5.33 7.20 -2.67
CA THR A 194 -4.01 7.14 -3.28
C THR A 194 -4.08 7.33 -4.79
N TYR A 195 -5.06 6.68 -5.45
CA TYR A 195 -5.28 6.85 -6.89
C TYR A 195 -5.81 8.24 -7.25
N ALA A 196 -6.62 8.84 -6.38
CA ALA A 196 -7.11 10.20 -6.60
C ALA A 196 -5.98 11.25 -6.52
N LEU A 197 -4.88 10.99 -5.80
CA LEU A 197 -3.71 11.86 -5.80
C LEU A 197 -3.06 11.98 -7.18
N ASP A 198 -3.18 10.96 -8.02
CA ASP A 198 -2.55 10.91 -9.35
C ASP A 198 -3.13 11.92 -10.34
N VAL A 199 -4.35 12.35 -10.14
CA VAL A 199 -5.00 13.35 -10.99
C VAL A 199 -4.77 14.78 -10.51
N LEU A 200 -4.21 14.93 -9.29
CA LEU A 200 -3.88 16.25 -8.76
C LEU A 200 -2.66 16.85 -9.45
N LYS A 201 -2.65 18.16 -9.54
CA LYS A 201 -1.50 18.91 -10.04
C LYS A 201 -1.10 19.98 -9.05
N GLU A 202 0.19 20.17 -8.90
CA GLU A 202 0.76 21.19 -8.04
C GLU A 202 0.16 22.56 -8.35
N GLY A 203 -0.34 23.24 -7.32
CA GLY A 203 -0.90 24.58 -7.41
C GLY A 203 -2.26 24.69 -8.09
N GLU A 204 -2.83 23.60 -8.62
CA GLU A 204 -4.19 23.60 -9.18
C GLU A 204 -5.22 23.24 -8.10
N PRO A 205 -6.31 24.02 -7.92
CA PRO A 205 -7.33 23.71 -6.94
C PRO A 205 -8.08 22.43 -7.31
N ALA A 206 -8.29 21.56 -6.34
CA ALA A 206 -9.05 20.33 -6.45
C ALA A 206 -10.18 20.30 -5.43
N GLU A 207 -11.37 19.92 -5.86
CA GLU A 207 -12.50 19.69 -4.95
C GLU A 207 -12.22 18.48 -4.06
N VAL A 208 -12.41 18.64 -2.75
CA VAL A 208 -12.43 17.56 -1.78
C VAL A 208 -13.74 17.57 -1.03
N ILE A 209 -14.40 16.41 -0.95
CA ILE A 209 -15.66 16.24 -0.24
C ILE A 209 -15.41 15.37 0.96
N VAL A 210 -15.81 15.88 2.12
CA VAL A 210 -15.68 15.16 3.39
C VAL A 210 -17.02 15.02 4.11
N MET A 211 -17.11 13.98 4.91
CA MET A 211 -18.13 13.84 5.94
C MET A 211 -17.53 14.26 7.28
N ARG A 212 -18.12 15.30 7.91
CA ARG A 212 -17.74 15.84 9.23
C ARG A 212 -18.98 15.89 10.10
N ASP A 213 -18.98 15.20 11.23
CA ASP A 213 -20.12 15.14 12.15
C ASP A 213 -21.45 14.77 11.44
N GLY A 214 -21.37 13.85 10.46
CA GLY A 214 -22.51 13.42 9.65
C GLY A 214 -22.95 14.43 8.57
N GLN A 215 -22.27 15.55 8.41
CA GLN A 215 -22.56 16.56 7.39
C GLN A 215 -21.55 16.46 6.25
N ARG A 216 -22.05 16.60 5.02
CA ARG A 216 -21.21 16.65 3.82
C ARG A 216 -20.72 18.07 3.61
N LEU A 217 -19.41 18.24 3.58
CA LEU A 217 -18.75 19.50 3.29
C LEU A 217 -17.99 19.40 1.98
N ILE A 218 -18.00 20.48 1.21
CA ILE A 218 -17.21 20.61 -0.03
C ILE A 218 -16.14 21.67 0.26
N LEU A 219 -14.89 21.29 0.11
CA LEU A 219 -13.72 22.12 0.35
C LEU A 219 -12.86 22.18 -0.91
N GLU A 220 -11.97 23.16 -0.98
CA GLU A 220 -11.02 23.30 -2.07
C GLU A 220 -9.60 23.10 -1.54
N LEU A 221 -8.92 22.08 -2.05
CA LEU A 221 -7.54 21.73 -1.71
C LEU A 221 -6.61 22.18 -2.84
N ILE A 222 -5.58 22.95 -2.51
CA ILE A 222 -4.53 23.32 -3.46
C ILE A 222 -3.27 22.52 -3.08
N PRO A 223 -2.96 21.43 -3.79
CA PRO A 223 -1.83 20.59 -3.44
C PRO A 223 -0.50 21.27 -3.78
N GLU A 224 0.55 20.93 -3.04
CA GLU A 224 1.91 21.42 -3.21
C GLU A 224 2.84 20.32 -3.76
N ALA A 225 4.03 20.72 -4.24
CA ALA A 225 5.09 19.77 -4.51
C ALA A 225 5.62 19.15 -3.21
N ARG A 226 5.94 17.90 -3.23
CA ARG A 226 6.66 17.25 -2.13
C ARG A 226 8.14 17.53 -2.28
N GLU A 227 8.72 18.25 -1.33
CA GLU A 227 10.17 18.52 -1.28
C GLU A 227 11.02 17.24 -1.04
#